data_9299b00e95ce0b4bf86f937f20e77886
#
_entry.id   9299b00e95ce0b4bf86f937f20e77886
#
_cell.length_a   1.000
_cell.length_b   1.000
_cell.length_c   1.000
_cell.angle_alpha   90.00
_cell.angle_beta   90.00
_cell.angle_gamma   90.00
#
_symmetry.space_group_name_H-M   'P 1'
#
loop_
_entity.id
_entity.type
_entity.pdbx_description
1 polymer ?
#
loop_
_entity_poly.entity_id
_entity_poly.type
_entity_poly.pdbx_seq_one_letter_code
_entity_poly.pdbx_strand_id
1 'polypeptide(L)'
;MKMRENIRENAKRGSCWRRPLWQSSASVVILSAIMMLAGCEGSKSDAANNHGGNDPNHPELFTIPQNQMSHVQVVTVQPTTLTRTLRLTGAVAYNNFRTTPIITQVSGPVSRIVVVPGERVHKGQPMLYIASPDYSQLRTNYLKAKDAYSLAQKSYARSQDLYEHHAIAVKDLEQAESAEVQAGGDLASAEAALKVMGITDPDALVKAPPSFEVPVFAPIAGEVVEQLVSVGQLLQPGNTQCFTISDTSTVWVLVNAYQKDLPYVRVGDPVSIQTDSYPDVFQGRISYLAASLDPSTRTLPARIETQNPGEKLKKDMYVTATVQAGKIENAIAVPDSAILRDSENQPFVYGEVSPNQFGRRSVTLGESQQGQTQITAGLQPGDRVIGDGSLFLQFANSLQR
;
A
#
# COMPACT_ATOMS: atom_id res chain seq x y z
N MET A 1 45.64 -18.13 21.21
CA MET A 1 46.89 -17.63 21.81
C MET A 1 47.25 -16.37 21.04
N LYS A 2 47.25 -15.19 21.76
CA LYS A 2 47.68 -13.84 21.34
C LYS A 2 46.97 -13.30 20.07
N MET A 3 46.13 -12.31 20.11
CA MET A 3 46.33 -10.90 20.44
C MET A 3 45.06 -10.20 20.87
N ARG A 4 44.90 -9.97 22.14
CA ARG A 4 44.12 -8.86 22.74
C ARG A 4 45.11 -7.69 22.92
N GLU A 5 44.58 -6.49 22.95
CA GLU A 5 45.19 -5.20 23.23
C GLU A 5 45.31 -4.30 21.99
N ASN A 6 44.35 -3.37 21.89
CA ASN A 6 44.59 -1.95 21.75
C ASN A 6 43.23 -1.20 21.57
N ILE A 7 42.59 -1.01 22.72
CA ILE A 7 41.55 0.03 22.86
C ILE A 7 41.81 0.67 24.23
N ARG A 8 42.56 1.73 24.27
CA ARG A 8 42.58 2.76 25.29
C ARG A 8 43.67 3.77 24.92
N GLU A 9 43.23 4.90 24.39
CA GLU A 9 43.84 6.22 24.57
C GLU A 9 43.35 7.15 23.45
N ASN A 10 42.38 7.97 23.79
CA ASN A 10 42.31 9.37 23.41
C ASN A 10 41.04 10.02 23.97
N ALA A 11 41.07 10.17 25.28
CA ALA A 11 40.27 11.17 25.96
C ALA A 11 41.21 12.26 26.42
N LYS A 12 41.05 13.48 25.91
CA LYS A 12 41.46 14.78 26.49
C LYS A 12 41.95 15.75 25.43
N ARG A 13 41.09 16.69 25.13
CA ARG A 13 41.32 18.12 24.80
C ARG A 13 39.94 18.60 24.30
N GLY A 14 39.11 19.39 24.97
CA GLY A 14 39.43 20.53 25.84
C GLY A 14 39.42 21.81 25.01
N SER A 15 38.26 22.46 24.84
CA SER A 15 38.10 23.92 24.62
C SER A 15 36.58 24.21 24.71
N CYS A 16 36.11 24.69 25.80
CA CYS A 16 35.98 26.03 26.35
C CYS A 16 35.60 27.08 25.27
N TRP A 17 34.30 27.37 25.13
CA TRP A 17 33.85 28.71 24.70
C TRP A 17 32.61 29.13 25.52
N ARG A 18 32.83 30.18 26.20
CA ARG A 18 32.24 31.09 27.16
C ARG A 18 30.82 31.57 26.74
N ARG A 19 29.94 31.56 27.75
CA ARG A 19 28.80 32.48 27.86
C ARG A 19 29.31 33.89 28.17
N PRO A 20 28.57 34.93 27.81
CA PRO A 20 28.49 36.12 28.65
C PRO A 20 27.10 36.27 29.25
N LEU A 21 27.10 36.28 30.57
CA LEU A 21 26.18 36.96 31.45
C LEU A 21 26.30 38.46 31.20
N TRP A 22 25.17 39.15 31.12
CA TRP A 22 25.09 40.54 31.51
C TRP A 22 23.88 40.71 32.43
N GLN A 23 24.23 40.89 33.66
CA GLN A 23 23.44 41.42 34.74
C GLN A 23 23.68 42.93 34.83
N SER A 24 22.76 43.55 35.55
CA SER A 24 22.80 44.80 36.30
C SER A 24 22.33 46.03 35.51
N SER A 25 21.59 46.89 36.01
CA SER A 25 21.17 47.32 37.36
C SER A 25 20.28 48.53 37.14
N ALA A 26 19.09 48.57 37.72
CA ALA A 26 18.83 49.29 38.93
C ALA A 26 18.78 50.84 38.79
N SER A 27 17.68 51.30 39.31
CA SER A 27 17.49 52.53 40.11
C SER A 27 16.88 53.75 39.44
N VAL A 28 15.62 54.03 39.83
CA VAL A 28 15.19 55.06 40.79
C VAL A 28 15.16 56.51 40.26
N VAL A 29 14.02 57.14 40.42
CA VAL A 29 13.67 58.47 40.95
C VAL A 29 12.29 58.89 40.36
N ILE A 30 11.17 58.79 41.02
CA ILE A 30 10.54 59.64 42.06
C ILE A 30 10.45 61.14 41.66
N LEU A 31 9.29 61.60 41.69
CA LEU A 31 8.73 62.86 42.22
C LEU A 31 7.86 63.66 41.26
N SER A 32 6.56 63.57 41.54
CA SER A 32 5.66 64.68 41.94
C SER A 32 5.56 65.92 41.04
N ALA A 33 4.36 66.18 40.62
CA ALA A 33 3.70 67.47 40.91
C ALA A 33 2.21 67.39 40.59
N ILE A 34 1.46 67.66 41.63
CA ILE A 34 0.10 68.08 41.77
C ILE A 34 -0.03 69.51 41.26
N MET A 35 -1.09 69.84 40.56
CA MET A 35 -1.97 71.07 40.70
C MET A 35 -2.83 71.27 39.45
N MET A 36 -4.05 71.10 39.63
CA MET A 36 -5.13 72.10 39.90
C MET A 36 -5.69 72.77 38.66
N LEU A 37 -6.96 72.43 38.50
CA LEU A 37 -8.21 73.29 38.57
C LEU A 37 -8.56 74.15 37.39
N ALA A 38 -9.86 74.02 37.17
CA ALA A 38 -10.84 74.90 36.57
C ALA A 38 -11.25 74.51 35.15
N GLY A 39 -12.35 73.86 34.84
CA GLY A 39 -13.71 74.36 34.94
C GLY A 39 -14.12 75.12 33.67
N CYS A 40 -14.88 74.43 32.79
CA CYS A 40 -15.89 75.10 31.98
C CYS A 40 -16.98 74.10 31.60
N GLU A 41 -18.14 74.42 32.10
CA GLU A 41 -19.46 73.96 31.66
C GLU A 41 -19.68 74.28 30.19
N GLY A 42 -20.29 73.34 29.44
CA GLY A 42 -20.79 73.69 28.15
C GLY A 42 -21.15 72.49 27.25
N SER A 43 -22.45 72.24 27.23
CA SER A 43 -23.20 71.67 26.11
C SER A 43 -23.25 70.12 25.99
N LYS A 44 -24.40 69.65 26.42
CA LYS A 44 -24.93 68.31 26.05
C LYS A 44 -25.08 68.24 24.53
N SER A 45 -24.39 67.30 23.94
CA SER A 45 -24.81 66.65 22.70
C SER A 45 -24.85 65.17 22.98
N ASP A 46 -26.02 64.62 23.05
CA ASP A 46 -26.32 63.17 23.10
C ASP A 46 -25.84 62.55 21.82
N ALA A 47 -24.58 62.11 21.81
CA ALA A 47 -24.11 61.10 20.88
C ALA A 47 -24.21 59.78 21.65
N ALA A 48 -25.26 59.06 21.43
CA ALA A 48 -25.43 57.70 21.86
C ALA A 48 -24.33 56.85 21.21
N ASN A 49 -23.23 56.65 21.94
CA ASN A 49 -22.26 55.58 21.65
C ASN A 49 -22.92 54.27 22.05
N ASN A 50 -23.71 53.74 21.15
CA ASN A 50 -24.19 52.37 21.22
C ASN A 50 -23.02 51.44 20.86
N HIS A 51 -22.12 51.21 21.80
CA HIS A 51 -21.24 50.05 21.76
C HIS A 51 -22.16 48.87 22.05
N GLY A 52 -22.68 48.27 20.97
CA GLY A 52 -23.37 47.00 21.03
C GLY A 52 -22.42 45.94 21.58
N GLY A 53 -22.44 45.79 22.91
CA GLY A 53 -21.91 44.61 23.55
C GLY A 53 -22.67 43.43 22.98
N ASN A 54 -21.97 42.43 22.53
CA ASN A 54 -22.51 41.11 22.18
C ASN A 54 -23.22 40.54 23.41
N ASP A 55 -24.52 40.80 23.51
CA ASP A 55 -25.40 40.12 24.47
C ASP A 55 -25.74 38.76 23.85
N PRO A 56 -25.25 37.63 24.43
CA PRO A 56 -25.52 36.30 23.88
C PRO A 56 -26.99 35.93 23.84
N ASN A 57 -27.86 36.72 24.47
CA ASN A 57 -29.32 36.51 24.54
C ASN A 57 -30.14 37.25 23.46
N HIS A 58 -29.55 38.13 22.67
CA HIS A 58 -30.24 38.77 21.55
C HIS A 58 -29.45 38.55 20.26
N PRO A 59 -29.75 37.46 19.49
CA PRO A 59 -29.15 37.29 18.19
C PRO A 59 -29.50 38.48 17.30
N GLU A 60 -28.48 39.12 16.71
CA GLU A 60 -28.72 40.16 15.68
C GLU A 60 -29.56 39.52 14.58
N LEU A 61 -30.85 39.92 14.52
CA LEU A 61 -31.80 39.43 13.53
C LEU A 61 -31.60 40.21 12.24
N PHE A 62 -31.34 39.48 11.17
CA PHE A 62 -31.22 40.06 9.84
C PHE A 62 -32.46 39.69 9.02
N THR A 63 -33.17 40.70 8.51
CA THR A 63 -34.31 40.48 7.61
C THR A 63 -33.86 40.61 6.16
N ILE A 64 -34.01 39.54 5.39
CA ILE A 64 -33.68 39.51 3.97
C ILE A 64 -34.82 40.15 3.18
N PRO A 65 -34.56 41.23 2.41
CA PRO A 65 -35.55 41.81 1.50
C PRO A 65 -36.00 40.76 0.46
N GLN A 66 -37.28 40.75 0.12
CA GLN A 66 -37.85 39.76 -0.81
C GLN A 66 -37.17 39.70 -2.18
N ASN A 67 -36.65 40.82 -2.67
CA ASN A 67 -35.91 40.90 -3.94
C ASN A 67 -34.51 40.26 -3.86
N GLN A 68 -33.98 39.99 -2.67
CA GLN A 68 -32.67 39.38 -2.44
C GLN A 68 -32.76 37.88 -2.06
N MET A 69 -33.96 37.38 -1.79
CA MET A 69 -34.20 35.96 -1.47
C MET A 69 -33.79 35.00 -2.60
N SER A 70 -33.73 35.48 -3.83
CA SER A 70 -33.27 34.66 -4.98
C SER A 70 -31.77 34.32 -4.94
N HIS A 71 -31.00 35.05 -4.14
CA HIS A 71 -29.55 34.83 -3.98
C HIS A 71 -29.19 33.95 -2.79
N VAL A 72 -30.19 33.47 -2.07
CA VAL A 72 -30.03 32.71 -0.83
C VAL A 72 -30.82 31.42 -0.91
N GLN A 73 -30.14 30.29 -0.68
CA GLN A 73 -30.77 28.99 -0.59
C GLN A 73 -31.01 28.62 0.88
N VAL A 74 -32.27 28.46 1.26
CA VAL A 74 -32.62 27.97 2.60
C VAL A 74 -32.71 26.46 2.56
N VAL A 75 -31.94 25.78 3.41
CA VAL A 75 -31.86 24.31 3.54
C VAL A 75 -32.53 23.95 4.87
N THR A 76 -33.45 22.97 4.84
CA THR A 76 -33.98 22.36 6.06
C THR A 76 -33.06 21.26 6.53
N VAL A 77 -32.60 21.38 7.76
CA VAL A 77 -31.71 20.43 8.41
C VAL A 77 -32.47 19.13 8.69
N GLN A 78 -32.01 18.05 8.12
CA GLN A 78 -32.58 16.71 8.34
C GLN A 78 -31.47 15.74 8.77
N PRO A 79 -31.82 14.74 9.61
CA PRO A 79 -30.90 13.65 9.88
C PRO A 79 -30.50 12.95 8.59
N THR A 80 -29.21 12.84 8.33
CA THR A 80 -28.65 12.20 7.15
C THR A 80 -27.57 11.21 7.56
N THR A 81 -27.22 10.30 6.66
CA THR A 81 -26.10 9.40 6.88
C THR A 81 -24.86 9.95 6.16
N LEU A 82 -23.85 10.33 6.92
CA LEU A 82 -22.55 10.72 6.37
C LEU A 82 -21.65 9.51 6.26
N THR A 83 -21.09 9.28 5.08
CA THR A 83 -20.09 8.25 4.89
C THR A 83 -18.71 8.84 5.13
N ARG A 84 -18.04 8.37 6.18
CA ARG A 84 -16.65 8.76 6.45
C ARG A 84 -15.75 8.18 5.38
N THR A 85 -14.98 9.03 4.72
CA THR A 85 -14.00 8.63 3.73
C THR A 85 -12.60 9.04 4.17
N LEU A 86 -11.65 8.12 4.06
CA LEU A 86 -10.25 8.39 4.33
C LEU A 86 -9.46 8.33 3.03
N ARG A 87 -8.65 9.34 2.75
CA ARG A 87 -7.75 9.37 1.61
C ARG A 87 -6.36 8.94 2.05
N LEU A 88 -5.92 7.81 1.54
CA LEU A 88 -4.61 7.23 1.78
C LEU A 88 -3.81 7.28 0.48
N THR A 89 -2.55 7.65 0.57
CA THR A 89 -1.63 7.59 -0.58
C THR A 89 -0.82 6.32 -0.51
N GLY A 90 -0.47 5.77 -1.66
CA GLY A 90 0.29 4.56 -1.75
C GLY A 90 0.85 4.30 -3.14
N ALA A 91 1.44 3.12 -3.31
CA ALA A 91 2.00 2.67 -4.57
C ALA A 91 1.49 1.28 -4.93
N VAL A 92 1.39 1.04 -6.24
CA VAL A 92 1.04 -0.28 -6.78
C VAL A 92 2.24 -1.22 -6.63
N ALA A 93 1.97 -2.46 -6.22
CA ALA A 93 2.95 -3.54 -6.14
C ALA A 93 2.39 -4.80 -6.80
N TYR A 94 3.26 -5.69 -7.23
CA TYR A 94 2.82 -7.00 -7.67
C TYR A 94 2.18 -7.79 -6.54
N ASN A 95 1.24 -8.65 -6.89
CA ASN A 95 0.68 -9.61 -5.94
C ASN A 95 1.71 -10.72 -5.70
N ASN A 96 2.37 -10.70 -4.54
CA ASN A 96 3.44 -11.66 -4.22
C ASN A 96 2.97 -13.13 -4.18
N PHE A 97 1.65 -13.37 -4.02
CA PHE A 97 1.11 -14.73 -4.12
C PHE A 97 0.99 -15.22 -5.57
N ARG A 98 1.08 -14.31 -6.53
CA ARG A 98 1.01 -14.57 -7.97
C ARG A 98 2.27 -14.13 -8.72
N THR A 99 3.33 -13.85 -7.98
CA THR A 99 4.63 -13.45 -8.53
C THR A 99 5.68 -14.45 -8.09
N THR A 100 6.46 -14.94 -9.04
CA THR A 100 7.46 -15.95 -8.78
C THR A 100 8.80 -15.55 -9.39
N PRO A 101 9.87 -15.47 -8.58
CA PRO A 101 11.23 -15.37 -9.09
C PRO A 101 11.66 -16.70 -9.71
N ILE A 102 12.26 -16.65 -10.88
CA ILE A 102 12.83 -17.81 -11.55
C ILE A 102 14.29 -17.89 -11.19
N ILE A 103 14.65 -18.96 -10.48
CA ILE A 103 16.00 -19.23 -10.02
C ILE A 103 16.47 -20.50 -10.72
N THR A 104 17.73 -20.51 -11.18
CA THR A 104 18.32 -21.71 -11.78
C THR A 104 18.71 -22.74 -10.73
N GLN A 105 18.53 -24.03 -11.08
CA GLN A 105 19.01 -25.18 -10.30
C GLN A 105 20.33 -25.73 -10.83
N VAL A 106 20.84 -25.20 -11.95
CA VAL A 106 22.03 -25.68 -12.61
C VAL A 106 23.09 -24.59 -12.75
N SER A 107 24.38 -25.01 -12.74
CA SER A 107 25.50 -24.14 -13.03
C SER A 107 25.80 -24.10 -14.52
N GLY A 108 26.30 -22.97 -14.98
CA GLY A 108 26.74 -22.79 -16.35
C GLY A 108 26.47 -21.44 -16.95
N PRO A 109 27.06 -21.09 -18.10
CA PRO A 109 26.76 -19.87 -18.83
C PRO A 109 25.40 -19.97 -19.51
N VAL A 110 24.70 -18.82 -19.57
CA VAL A 110 23.47 -18.68 -20.36
C VAL A 110 23.82 -18.81 -21.84
N SER A 111 23.31 -19.85 -22.48
CA SER A 111 23.51 -20.09 -23.90
C SER A 111 22.62 -19.19 -24.75
N ARG A 112 21.35 -19.12 -24.43
CA ARG A 112 20.37 -18.28 -25.10
C ARG A 112 19.18 -17.98 -24.21
N ILE A 113 18.54 -16.85 -24.49
CA ILE A 113 17.30 -16.41 -23.85
C ILE A 113 16.22 -16.40 -24.94
N VAL A 114 15.05 -16.97 -24.65
CA VAL A 114 13.97 -17.15 -25.63
C VAL A 114 12.71 -16.35 -25.32
N VAL A 115 12.72 -15.62 -24.21
CA VAL A 115 11.62 -14.72 -23.79
C VAL A 115 12.17 -13.33 -23.54
N VAL A 116 11.29 -12.33 -23.65
CA VAL A 116 11.64 -10.92 -23.43
C VAL A 116 10.72 -10.32 -22.33
N PRO A 117 11.15 -9.29 -21.62
CA PRO A 117 10.29 -8.55 -20.71
C PRO A 117 9.04 -8.03 -21.42
N GLY A 118 7.87 -8.17 -20.76
CA GLY A 118 6.57 -7.86 -21.35
C GLY A 118 5.89 -9.01 -22.09
N GLU A 119 6.60 -10.11 -22.33
CA GLU A 119 6.02 -11.30 -22.98
C GLU A 119 5.21 -12.12 -21.99
N ARG A 120 4.09 -12.68 -22.44
CA ARG A 120 3.29 -13.64 -21.67
C ARG A 120 3.76 -15.05 -21.89
N VAL A 121 4.02 -15.74 -20.81
CA VAL A 121 4.48 -17.12 -20.82
C VAL A 121 3.44 -18.05 -20.19
N HIS A 122 3.45 -19.29 -20.66
CA HIS A 122 2.64 -20.37 -20.07
C HIS A 122 3.48 -21.22 -19.12
N LYS A 123 2.82 -21.85 -18.14
CA LYS A 123 3.48 -22.83 -17.28
C LYS A 123 4.14 -23.93 -18.12
N GLY A 124 5.44 -24.20 -17.88
CA GLY A 124 6.22 -25.17 -18.61
C GLY A 124 6.83 -24.65 -19.92
N GLN A 125 6.68 -23.37 -20.26
CA GLN A 125 7.35 -22.76 -21.39
C GLN A 125 8.84 -22.56 -21.09
N PRO A 126 9.76 -22.93 -22.00
CA PRO A 126 11.18 -22.65 -21.82
C PRO A 126 11.45 -21.14 -21.94
N MET A 127 12.24 -20.60 -21.03
CA MET A 127 12.56 -19.17 -20.95
C MET A 127 14.00 -18.87 -21.33
N LEU A 128 14.93 -19.69 -20.88
CA LEU A 128 16.33 -19.60 -21.22
C LEU A 128 16.94 -21.00 -21.27
N TYR A 129 18.13 -21.10 -21.85
CA TYR A 129 18.93 -22.31 -21.90
C TYR A 129 20.30 -22.04 -21.28
N ILE A 130 20.76 -23.01 -20.47
CA ILE A 130 22.03 -22.94 -19.75
C ILE A 130 22.92 -24.07 -20.28
N ALA A 131 24.14 -23.75 -20.68
CA ALA A 131 25.13 -24.75 -21.03
C ALA A 131 25.74 -25.32 -19.74
N SER A 132 25.24 -26.48 -19.30
CA SER A 132 25.65 -27.10 -18.03
C SER A 132 26.44 -28.39 -18.23
N PRO A 133 27.70 -28.41 -17.79
CA PRO A 133 28.48 -29.65 -17.74
C PRO A 133 27.86 -30.73 -16.83
N ASP A 134 27.30 -30.30 -15.68
CA ASP A 134 26.67 -31.21 -14.71
C ASP A 134 25.47 -31.93 -15.32
N TYR A 135 24.66 -31.22 -16.11
CA TYR A 135 23.56 -31.85 -16.85
C TYR A 135 24.03 -32.91 -17.84
N SER A 136 25.10 -32.61 -18.60
CA SER A 136 25.66 -33.55 -19.53
C SER A 136 26.11 -34.84 -18.85
N GLN A 137 26.71 -34.73 -17.67
CA GLN A 137 27.12 -35.87 -16.86
C GLN A 137 25.90 -36.66 -16.35
N LEU A 138 24.90 -36.00 -15.79
CA LEU A 138 23.70 -36.67 -15.29
C LEU A 138 22.91 -37.36 -16.42
N ARG A 139 22.79 -36.73 -17.57
CA ARG A 139 22.20 -37.36 -18.76
C ARG A 139 22.94 -38.61 -19.15
N THR A 140 24.27 -38.57 -19.18
CA THR A 140 25.11 -39.74 -19.51
C THR A 140 24.91 -40.84 -18.50
N ASN A 141 24.88 -40.54 -17.21
CA ASN A 141 24.65 -41.49 -16.14
C ASN A 141 23.26 -42.16 -16.27
N TYR A 142 22.22 -41.35 -16.56
CA TYR A 142 20.88 -41.88 -16.79
C TYR A 142 20.84 -42.86 -17.98
N LEU A 143 21.40 -42.47 -19.11
CA LEU A 143 21.41 -43.36 -20.29
C LEU A 143 22.15 -44.69 -20.01
N LYS A 144 23.30 -44.63 -19.32
CA LYS A 144 24.04 -45.84 -18.89
C LYS A 144 23.23 -46.70 -17.94
N ALA A 145 22.60 -46.10 -16.93
CA ALA A 145 21.76 -46.83 -15.97
C ALA A 145 20.56 -47.50 -16.65
N LYS A 146 19.94 -46.82 -17.59
CA LYS A 146 18.82 -47.35 -18.38
C LYS A 146 19.22 -48.56 -19.23
N ASP A 147 20.35 -48.45 -19.91
CA ASP A 147 20.88 -49.56 -20.72
C ASP A 147 21.27 -50.77 -19.84
N ALA A 148 21.90 -50.49 -18.67
CA ALA A 148 22.26 -51.55 -17.70
C ALA A 148 21.01 -52.26 -17.15
N TYR A 149 19.96 -51.47 -16.78
CA TYR A 149 18.71 -52.05 -16.32
C TYR A 149 18.02 -52.89 -17.39
N SER A 150 17.95 -52.41 -18.64
CA SER A 150 17.40 -53.19 -19.76
C SER A 150 18.16 -54.51 -20.02
N LEU A 151 19.48 -54.49 -19.88
CA LEU A 151 20.31 -55.68 -19.99
C LEU A 151 20.05 -56.67 -18.83
N ALA A 152 20.03 -56.16 -17.58
CA ALA A 152 19.77 -56.96 -16.39
C ALA A 152 18.39 -57.62 -16.44
N GLN A 153 17.36 -56.86 -16.85
CA GLN A 153 16.01 -57.36 -17.03
C GLN A 153 15.90 -58.49 -18.04
N LYS A 154 16.57 -58.34 -19.19
CA LYS A 154 16.64 -59.41 -20.20
C LYS A 154 17.42 -60.64 -19.72
N SER A 155 18.46 -60.41 -18.90
CA SER A 155 19.26 -61.51 -18.30
C SER A 155 18.40 -62.23 -17.25
N TYR A 156 17.71 -61.53 -16.39
CA TYR A 156 16.85 -62.14 -15.38
C TYR A 156 15.72 -62.95 -16.04
N ALA A 157 15.01 -62.39 -17.03
CA ALA A 157 13.98 -63.11 -17.75
C ALA A 157 14.47 -64.37 -18.42
N ARG A 158 15.68 -64.35 -18.98
CA ARG A 158 16.32 -65.55 -19.56
C ARG A 158 16.68 -66.59 -18.48
N SER A 159 17.23 -66.14 -17.35
CA SER A 159 17.55 -67.00 -16.22
C SER A 159 16.31 -67.63 -15.61
N GLN A 160 15.20 -66.90 -15.54
CA GLN A 160 13.91 -67.39 -15.09
C GLN A 160 13.40 -68.53 -16.01
N ASP A 161 13.41 -68.31 -17.34
CA ASP A 161 13.04 -69.35 -18.32
C ASP A 161 13.89 -70.57 -18.23
N LEU A 162 15.24 -70.46 -18.14
CA LEU A 162 16.17 -71.57 -17.98
C LEU A 162 15.97 -72.33 -16.66
N TYR A 163 15.65 -71.65 -15.56
CA TYR A 163 15.38 -72.29 -14.28
C TYR A 163 14.06 -73.06 -14.30
N GLU A 164 13.02 -72.58 -14.92
CA GLU A 164 11.75 -73.29 -15.13
C GLU A 164 11.96 -74.61 -15.91
N HIS A 165 12.93 -74.60 -16.81
CA HIS A 165 13.34 -75.81 -17.58
C HIS A 165 14.46 -76.62 -16.92
N HIS A 166 14.77 -76.35 -15.62
CA HIS A 166 15.82 -77.07 -14.85
C HIS A 166 17.23 -76.99 -15.48
N ALA A 167 17.51 -75.93 -16.25
CA ALA A 167 18.78 -75.78 -16.96
C ALA A 167 19.86 -75.01 -16.19
N ILE A 168 19.51 -74.33 -15.11
CA ILE A 168 20.43 -73.61 -14.24
C ILE A 168 20.15 -73.86 -12.76
N ALA A 169 21.09 -73.49 -11.86
CA ALA A 169 20.92 -73.53 -10.41
C ALA A 169 20.15 -72.40 -9.88
N VAL A 170 19.49 -72.59 -8.73
CA VAL A 170 18.74 -71.49 -8.00
C VAL A 170 19.63 -70.28 -7.75
N LYS A 171 20.89 -70.50 -7.38
CA LYS A 171 21.88 -69.45 -7.14
C LYS A 171 22.05 -68.50 -8.35
N ASP A 172 22.04 -69.06 -9.58
CA ASP A 172 22.23 -68.26 -10.80
C ASP A 172 20.98 -67.38 -11.08
N LEU A 173 19.79 -67.87 -10.76
CA LEU A 173 18.56 -67.09 -10.81
C LEU A 173 18.58 -65.98 -9.78
N GLU A 174 18.90 -66.28 -8.50
CA GLU A 174 18.98 -65.28 -7.44
C GLU A 174 20.03 -64.23 -7.75
N GLN A 175 21.13 -64.55 -8.38
CA GLN A 175 22.17 -63.62 -8.81
C GLN A 175 21.64 -62.68 -9.93
N ALA A 176 20.87 -63.22 -10.89
CA ALA A 176 20.30 -62.44 -11.97
C ALA A 176 19.21 -61.49 -11.46
N GLU A 177 18.37 -61.96 -10.50
CA GLU A 177 17.38 -61.15 -9.82
C GLU A 177 18.02 -59.98 -9.03
N SER A 178 19.04 -60.28 -8.23
CA SER A 178 19.79 -59.27 -7.48
C SER A 178 20.41 -58.22 -8.41
N ALA A 179 20.94 -58.64 -9.56
CA ALA A 179 21.52 -57.71 -10.55
C ALA A 179 20.45 -56.82 -11.18
N GLU A 180 19.23 -57.33 -11.43
CA GLU A 180 18.10 -56.52 -11.94
C GLU A 180 17.64 -55.50 -10.91
N VAL A 181 17.44 -55.92 -9.66
CA VAL A 181 17.03 -55.03 -8.56
C VAL A 181 18.06 -53.91 -8.36
N GLN A 182 19.35 -54.22 -8.38
CA GLN A 182 20.40 -53.22 -8.25
C GLN A 182 20.38 -52.22 -9.42
N ALA A 183 20.33 -52.72 -10.66
CA ALA A 183 20.27 -51.85 -11.84
C ALA A 183 18.99 -50.97 -11.87
N GLY A 184 17.86 -51.48 -11.35
CA GLY A 184 16.64 -50.73 -11.17
C GLY A 184 16.79 -49.60 -10.16
N GLY A 185 17.49 -49.87 -9.05
CA GLY A 185 17.83 -48.84 -8.06
C GLY A 185 18.73 -47.73 -8.60
N ASP A 186 19.74 -48.10 -9.40
CA ASP A 186 20.65 -47.17 -10.05
C ASP A 186 19.90 -46.27 -11.07
N LEU A 187 18.97 -46.86 -11.86
CA LEU A 187 18.14 -46.13 -12.78
C LEU A 187 17.22 -45.12 -12.05
N ALA A 188 16.54 -45.56 -11.00
CA ALA A 188 15.68 -44.72 -10.21
C ALA A 188 16.43 -43.52 -9.58
N SER A 189 17.67 -43.78 -9.11
CA SER A 189 18.54 -42.72 -8.59
C SER A 189 18.93 -41.70 -9.67
N ALA A 190 19.31 -42.20 -10.87
CA ALA A 190 19.66 -41.31 -11.99
C ALA A 190 18.45 -40.48 -12.48
N GLU A 191 17.25 -41.07 -12.51
CA GLU A 191 16.01 -40.34 -12.80
C GLU A 191 15.71 -39.25 -11.77
N ALA A 192 15.85 -39.55 -10.48
CA ALA A 192 15.64 -38.61 -9.40
C ALA A 192 16.59 -37.41 -9.53
N ALA A 193 17.86 -37.65 -9.88
CA ALA A 193 18.83 -36.56 -10.10
C ALA A 193 18.46 -35.65 -11.27
N LEU A 194 17.90 -36.15 -12.35
CA LEU A 194 17.41 -35.36 -13.47
C LEU A 194 16.13 -34.57 -13.11
N LYS A 195 15.24 -35.19 -12.31
CA LYS A 195 14.00 -34.51 -11.83
C LYS A 195 14.30 -33.29 -10.95
N VAL A 196 15.36 -33.36 -10.14
CA VAL A 196 15.83 -32.22 -9.35
C VAL A 196 16.22 -31.03 -10.24
N MET A 197 16.74 -31.29 -11.44
CA MET A 197 17.07 -30.26 -12.43
C MET A 197 15.86 -29.76 -13.25
N GLY A 198 14.65 -30.24 -12.94
CA GLY A 198 13.43 -29.86 -13.64
C GLY A 198 13.11 -30.67 -14.88
N ILE A 199 13.86 -31.75 -15.15
CA ILE A 199 13.57 -32.70 -16.24
C ILE A 199 12.50 -33.67 -15.76
N THR A 200 11.24 -33.42 -16.12
CA THR A 200 10.11 -34.26 -15.68
C THR A 200 9.95 -35.54 -16.46
N ASP A 201 10.44 -35.58 -17.71
CA ASP A 201 10.43 -36.77 -18.60
C ASP A 201 11.84 -37.10 -19.04
N PRO A 202 12.60 -37.92 -18.26
CA PRO A 202 13.93 -38.38 -18.64
C PRO A 202 13.93 -39.26 -19.89
N ASP A 203 12.83 -39.93 -20.20
CA ASP A 203 12.74 -40.83 -21.37
C ASP A 203 12.79 -40.08 -22.70
N ALA A 204 12.30 -38.82 -22.71
CA ALA A 204 12.45 -37.94 -23.87
C ALA A 204 13.93 -37.72 -24.26
N LEU A 205 14.86 -37.82 -23.30
CA LEU A 205 16.29 -37.63 -23.53
C LEU A 205 16.93 -38.74 -24.35
N VAL A 206 16.33 -39.95 -24.34
CA VAL A 206 16.83 -41.10 -25.15
C VAL A 206 16.68 -40.80 -26.64
N LYS A 207 15.63 -40.13 -27.02
CA LYS A 207 15.31 -39.76 -28.41
C LYS A 207 15.92 -38.43 -28.83
N ALA A 208 16.27 -37.58 -27.88
CA ALA A 208 16.80 -36.26 -28.13
C ALA A 208 18.30 -36.32 -28.53
N PRO A 209 18.75 -35.46 -29.48
CA PRO A 209 20.15 -35.34 -29.79
C PRO A 209 20.99 -34.96 -28.57
N PRO A 210 22.28 -35.27 -28.51
CA PRO A 210 23.16 -34.80 -27.44
C PRO A 210 23.09 -33.27 -27.34
N SER A 211 22.78 -32.79 -26.15
CA SER A 211 22.73 -31.37 -25.86
C SER A 211 23.39 -31.12 -24.50
N PHE A 212 24.14 -30.04 -24.43
CA PHE A 212 24.67 -29.51 -23.16
C PHE A 212 23.74 -28.45 -22.57
N GLU A 213 22.69 -28.10 -23.30
CA GLU A 213 21.76 -27.04 -22.91
C GLU A 213 20.61 -27.58 -22.08
N VAL A 214 20.41 -26.99 -20.90
CA VAL A 214 19.27 -27.26 -20.02
C VAL A 214 18.29 -26.15 -20.16
N PRO A 215 17.03 -26.41 -20.50
CA PRO A 215 15.99 -25.41 -20.47
C PRO A 215 15.59 -25.07 -19.01
N VAL A 216 15.42 -23.77 -18.72
CA VAL A 216 14.75 -23.30 -17.51
C VAL A 216 13.32 -22.94 -17.88
N PHE A 217 12.37 -23.55 -17.20
CA PHE A 217 10.95 -23.43 -17.50
C PHE A 217 10.24 -22.43 -16.60
N ALA A 218 9.18 -21.81 -17.11
CA ALA A 218 8.26 -21.01 -16.34
C ALA A 218 7.43 -21.89 -15.37
N PRO A 219 7.48 -21.70 -14.06
CA PRO A 219 6.70 -22.49 -13.09
C PRO A 219 5.22 -22.10 -13.05
N ILE A 220 4.90 -20.87 -13.44
CA ILE A 220 3.56 -20.33 -13.51
C ILE A 220 3.32 -19.68 -14.88
N ALA A 221 2.05 -19.48 -15.24
CA ALA A 221 1.69 -18.61 -16.35
C ALA A 221 1.65 -17.16 -15.86
N GLY A 222 2.05 -16.22 -16.71
CA GLY A 222 2.06 -14.78 -16.37
C GLY A 222 2.89 -13.96 -17.37
N GLU A 223 3.14 -12.72 -17.04
CA GLU A 223 4.00 -11.80 -17.78
C GLU A 223 5.41 -11.82 -17.21
N VAL A 224 6.42 -11.81 -18.08
CA VAL A 224 7.83 -11.64 -17.68
C VAL A 224 8.02 -10.16 -17.32
N VAL A 225 8.04 -9.85 -16.04
CA VAL A 225 8.09 -8.46 -15.56
C VAL A 225 9.52 -7.94 -15.36
N GLU A 226 10.48 -8.87 -15.15
CA GLU A 226 11.90 -8.52 -14.99
C GLU A 226 12.77 -9.60 -15.62
N GLN A 227 13.85 -9.17 -16.28
CA GLN A 227 14.94 -10.01 -16.74
C GLN A 227 16.23 -9.53 -16.07
N LEU A 228 16.88 -10.40 -15.32
CA LEU A 228 18.03 -10.09 -14.49
C LEU A 228 19.33 -10.72 -14.98
N VAL A 229 19.26 -11.46 -16.09
CA VAL A 229 20.39 -12.18 -16.66
C VAL A 229 20.58 -11.85 -18.15
N SER A 230 21.82 -12.04 -18.61
CA SER A 230 22.24 -11.80 -19.99
C SER A 230 22.86 -13.07 -20.58
N VAL A 231 22.84 -13.17 -21.92
CA VAL A 231 23.52 -14.26 -22.64
C VAL A 231 25.02 -14.23 -22.34
N GLY A 232 25.59 -15.40 -22.08
CA GLY A 232 27.00 -15.58 -21.70
C GLY A 232 27.28 -15.40 -20.18
N GLN A 233 26.32 -14.93 -19.41
CA GLN A 233 26.46 -14.79 -17.95
C GLN A 233 26.58 -16.16 -17.29
N LEU A 234 27.55 -16.34 -16.40
CA LEU A 234 27.71 -17.56 -15.60
C LEU A 234 26.69 -17.55 -14.45
N LEU A 235 25.85 -18.57 -14.39
CA LEU A 235 24.84 -18.76 -13.36
C LEU A 235 25.31 -19.75 -12.30
N GLN A 236 24.84 -19.55 -11.07
CA GLN A 236 25.07 -20.43 -9.94
C GLN A 236 23.76 -20.98 -9.38
N PRO A 237 23.65 -22.27 -9.04
CA PRO A 237 22.45 -22.90 -8.54
C PRO A 237 21.94 -22.24 -7.25
N GLY A 238 20.62 -22.04 -7.18
CA GLY A 238 19.94 -21.56 -5.97
C GLY A 238 20.18 -20.09 -5.60
N ASN A 239 21.10 -19.38 -6.25
CA ASN A 239 21.48 -18.02 -5.87
C ASN A 239 21.21 -16.96 -6.95
N THR A 240 21.11 -17.36 -8.21
CA THR A 240 20.94 -16.40 -9.31
C THR A 240 19.49 -16.40 -9.77
N GLN A 241 18.81 -15.28 -9.50
CA GLN A 241 17.50 -14.99 -10.06
C GLN A 241 17.65 -14.60 -11.53
N CYS A 242 16.93 -15.30 -12.41
CA CYS A 242 17.01 -15.08 -13.85
C CYS A 242 15.90 -14.13 -14.35
N PHE A 243 14.68 -14.37 -13.90
CA PHE A 243 13.49 -13.61 -14.26
C PHE A 243 12.56 -13.46 -13.08
N THR A 244 11.61 -12.54 -13.22
CA THR A 244 10.41 -12.48 -12.39
C THR A 244 9.20 -12.65 -13.31
N ILE A 245 8.32 -13.60 -13.00
CA ILE A 245 7.02 -13.76 -13.66
C ILE A 245 5.93 -13.32 -12.69
N SER A 246 4.97 -12.54 -13.17
CA SER A 246 3.82 -12.11 -12.40
C SER A 246 2.52 -12.27 -13.18
N ASP A 247 1.47 -12.73 -12.51
CA ASP A 247 0.11 -12.58 -13.01
C ASP A 247 -0.38 -11.18 -12.64
N THR A 248 -0.36 -10.29 -13.63
CA THR A 248 -0.69 -8.87 -13.50
C THR A 248 -2.19 -8.57 -13.52
N SER A 249 -3.05 -9.60 -13.60
CA SER A 249 -4.51 -9.47 -13.55
C SER A 249 -5.02 -8.93 -12.21
N THR A 250 -4.28 -9.16 -11.14
CA THR A 250 -4.50 -8.61 -9.81
C THR A 250 -3.23 -7.98 -9.27
N VAL A 251 -3.37 -6.81 -8.66
CA VAL A 251 -2.24 -6.10 -8.05
C VAL A 251 -2.55 -5.74 -6.60
N TRP A 252 -1.52 -5.48 -5.85
CA TRP A 252 -1.63 -4.89 -4.54
C TRP A 252 -1.41 -3.39 -4.61
N VAL A 253 -2.11 -2.67 -3.77
CA VAL A 253 -1.83 -1.26 -3.49
C VAL A 253 -1.40 -1.19 -2.04
N LEU A 254 -0.17 -0.79 -1.83
CA LEU A 254 0.42 -0.63 -0.51
C LEU A 254 0.23 0.83 -0.08
N VAL A 255 -0.56 1.04 0.96
CA VAL A 255 -0.89 2.36 1.50
C VAL A 255 -0.49 2.47 2.96
N ASN A 256 -0.37 3.70 3.43
CA ASN A 256 0.00 3.99 4.80
C ASN A 256 -1.14 4.73 5.51
N ALA A 257 -1.71 4.12 6.54
CA ALA A 257 -2.74 4.73 7.37
C ALA A 257 -2.11 5.47 8.56
N TYR A 258 -2.51 6.72 8.81
CA TYR A 258 -2.02 7.47 9.96
C TYR A 258 -2.62 6.94 11.27
N GLN A 259 -1.89 7.08 12.36
CA GLN A 259 -2.31 6.63 13.68
C GLN A 259 -3.71 7.15 14.08
N LYS A 260 -4.04 8.38 13.75
CA LYS A 260 -5.35 8.99 14.02
C LYS A 260 -6.51 8.31 13.28
N ASP A 261 -6.23 7.67 12.14
CA ASP A 261 -7.22 7.06 11.26
C ASP A 261 -7.45 5.57 11.56
N LEU A 262 -6.60 4.96 12.39
CA LEU A 262 -6.65 3.53 12.72
C LEU A 262 -7.99 3.04 13.30
N PRO A 263 -8.70 3.80 14.15
CA PRO A 263 -10.01 3.36 14.66
C PRO A 263 -11.04 3.13 13.55
N TYR A 264 -10.82 3.68 12.38
CA TYR A 264 -11.77 3.74 11.28
C TYR A 264 -11.41 2.85 10.08
N VAL A 265 -10.26 2.20 10.10
CA VAL A 265 -9.78 1.35 9.01
C VAL A 265 -9.83 -0.12 9.45
N ARG A 266 -10.50 -0.96 8.66
CA ARG A 266 -10.66 -2.39 8.94
C ARG A 266 -10.36 -3.24 7.72
N VAL A 267 -9.90 -4.47 7.96
CA VAL A 267 -9.79 -5.46 6.90
C VAL A 267 -11.19 -5.76 6.33
N GLY A 268 -11.30 -5.74 5.01
CA GLY A 268 -12.55 -5.90 4.29
C GLY A 268 -13.20 -4.60 3.81
N ASP A 269 -12.77 -3.44 4.31
CA ASP A 269 -13.31 -2.15 3.89
C ASP A 269 -13.16 -1.96 2.37
N PRO A 270 -14.21 -1.47 1.69
CA PRO A 270 -14.14 -1.16 0.27
C PRO A 270 -13.31 0.09 0.03
N VAL A 271 -12.51 0.04 -1.03
CA VAL A 271 -11.59 1.11 -1.40
C VAL A 271 -11.74 1.45 -2.87
N SER A 272 -11.84 2.73 -3.16
CA SER A 272 -11.76 3.28 -4.52
C SER A 272 -10.36 3.81 -4.77
N ILE A 273 -9.70 3.31 -5.82
CA ILE A 273 -8.31 3.63 -6.15
C ILE A 273 -8.31 4.48 -7.41
N GLN A 274 -7.62 5.60 -7.35
CA GLN A 274 -7.45 6.54 -8.46
C GLN A 274 -5.96 6.80 -8.69
N THR A 275 -5.61 7.01 -9.95
CA THR A 275 -4.27 7.43 -10.37
C THR A 275 -4.38 8.60 -11.32
N ASP A 276 -3.38 9.46 -11.33
CA ASP A 276 -3.34 10.61 -12.25
C ASP A 276 -3.13 10.20 -13.72
N SER A 277 -2.69 8.95 -13.96
CA SER A 277 -2.41 8.43 -15.30
C SER A 277 -3.66 8.03 -16.07
N TYR A 278 -4.75 7.69 -15.38
CA TYR A 278 -6.00 7.21 -16.00
C TYR A 278 -7.21 7.79 -15.26
N PRO A 279 -8.29 8.16 -15.98
CA PRO A 279 -9.53 8.65 -15.36
C PRO A 279 -10.34 7.55 -14.67
N ASP A 280 -9.96 6.28 -14.87
CA ASP A 280 -10.66 5.12 -14.34
C ASP A 280 -10.53 5.04 -12.82
N VAL A 281 -11.60 4.57 -12.17
CA VAL A 281 -11.62 4.26 -10.74
C VAL A 281 -11.56 2.75 -10.58
N PHE A 282 -10.51 2.26 -9.95
CA PHE A 282 -10.35 0.84 -9.65
C PHE A 282 -10.95 0.54 -8.28
N GLN A 283 -11.65 -0.58 -8.17
CA GLN A 283 -12.25 -1.02 -6.91
C GLN A 283 -11.40 -2.10 -6.26
N GLY A 284 -11.17 -1.95 -4.98
CA GLY A 284 -10.41 -2.91 -4.18
C GLY A 284 -10.97 -3.06 -2.77
N ARG A 285 -10.31 -3.89 -1.97
CA ARG A 285 -10.62 -4.08 -0.55
C ARG A 285 -9.33 -4.15 0.24
N ILE A 286 -9.36 -3.66 1.48
CA ILE A 286 -8.26 -3.84 2.42
C ILE A 286 -8.17 -5.33 2.73
N SER A 287 -7.07 -5.96 2.31
CA SER A 287 -6.82 -7.40 2.52
C SER A 287 -5.94 -7.67 3.73
N TYR A 288 -5.19 -6.65 4.19
CA TYR A 288 -4.27 -6.78 5.31
C TYR A 288 -3.98 -5.43 5.96
N LEU A 289 -3.84 -5.43 7.27
CA LEU A 289 -3.32 -4.33 8.07
C LEU A 289 -2.14 -4.86 8.89
N ALA A 290 -1.04 -4.14 8.92
CA ALA A 290 0.12 -4.53 9.71
C ALA A 290 -0.19 -4.55 11.20
N ALA A 291 0.49 -5.39 11.96
CA ALA A 291 0.32 -5.46 13.42
C ALA A 291 1.09 -4.37 14.17
N SER A 292 2.02 -3.68 13.50
CA SER A 292 2.87 -2.65 14.10
C SER A 292 2.99 -1.43 13.18
N LEU A 293 3.14 -0.27 13.79
CA LEU A 293 3.46 0.97 13.07
C LEU A 293 4.90 0.91 12.56
N ASP A 294 5.11 1.50 11.39
CA ASP A 294 6.45 1.81 10.91
C ASP A 294 7.03 2.93 11.76
N PRO A 295 8.16 2.72 12.45
CA PRO A 295 8.72 3.69 13.38
C PRO A 295 9.23 4.96 12.70
N SER A 296 9.58 4.89 11.41
CA SER A 296 10.10 6.04 10.65
C SER A 296 9.01 6.99 10.18
N THR A 297 7.89 6.44 9.74
CA THR A 297 6.74 7.22 9.20
C THR A 297 5.62 7.41 10.20
N ARG A 298 5.59 6.61 11.29
CA ARG A 298 4.51 6.53 12.29
C ARG A 298 3.15 6.22 11.66
N THR A 299 3.16 5.46 10.57
CA THR A 299 1.97 4.99 9.87
C THR A 299 1.84 3.49 9.99
N LEU A 300 0.63 2.98 9.80
CA LEU A 300 0.36 1.56 9.71
C LEU A 300 0.30 1.16 8.24
N PRO A 301 1.21 0.28 7.78
CA PRO A 301 1.12 -0.27 6.43
C PRO A 301 -0.17 -1.08 6.24
N ALA A 302 -0.89 -0.79 5.18
CA ALA A 302 -2.09 -1.51 4.78
C ALA A 302 -1.95 -1.98 3.33
N ARG A 303 -2.50 -3.15 3.04
CA ARG A 303 -2.51 -3.73 1.71
C ARG A 303 -3.93 -3.81 1.20
N ILE A 304 -4.15 -3.25 0.03
CA ILE A 304 -5.40 -3.33 -0.71
C ILE A 304 -5.17 -4.27 -1.88
N GLU A 305 -6.09 -5.19 -2.08
CA GLU A 305 -6.10 -6.06 -3.25
C GLU A 305 -7.13 -5.54 -4.24
N THR A 306 -6.72 -5.39 -5.51
CA THR A 306 -7.57 -4.89 -6.58
C THR A 306 -7.37 -5.67 -7.87
N GLN A 307 -8.45 -5.78 -8.64
CA GLN A 307 -8.40 -6.27 -10.02
C GLN A 307 -7.74 -5.20 -10.90
N ASN A 308 -7.01 -5.64 -11.90
CA ASN A 308 -6.28 -4.78 -12.83
C ASN A 308 -6.75 -5.00 -14.29
N PRO A 309 -7.98 -4.61 -14.64
CA PRO A 309 -8.50 -4.79 -15.98
C PRO A 309 -7.67 -4.01 -17.00
N GLY A 310 -7.27 -4.72 -18.06
CA GLY A 310 -6.41 -4.15 -19.09
C GLY A 310 -4.99 -3.86 -18.63
N GLU A 311 -4.59 -4.36 -17.45
CA GLU A 311 -3.24 -4.23 -16.90
C GLU A 311 -2.73 -2.79 -16.84
N LYS A 312 -3.65 -1.86 -16.57
CA LYS A 312 -3.38 -0.41 -16.54
C LYS A 312 -2.53 -0.01 -15.34
N LEU A 313 -2.74 -0.66 -14.18
CA LEU A 313 -1.95 -0.40 -12.99
C LEU A 313 -0.61 -1.12 -13.11
N LYS A 314 0.46 -0.35 -13.18
CA LYS A 314 1.84 -0.86 -13.23
C LYS A 314 2.52 -0.69 -11.89
N LYS A 315 3.46 -1.58 -11.57
CA LYS A 315 4.28 -1.52 -10.35
C LYS A 315 4.87 -0.12 -10.18
N ASP A 316 4.94 0.34 -8.93
CA ASP A 316 5.47 1.63 -8.50
C ASP A 316 4.66 2.87 -8.96
N MET A 317 3.50 2.69 -9.60
CA MET A 317 2.57 3.80 -9.84
C MET A 317 2.03 4.34 -8.51
N TYR A 318 2.06 5.67 -8.33
CA TYR A 318 1.41 6.33 -7.21
C TYR A 318 -0.10 6.37 -7.43
N VAL A 319 -0.82 6.12 -6.35
CA VAL A 319 -2.27 6.09 -6.34
C VAL A 319 -2.82 6.73 -5.07
N THR A 320 -4.03 7.26 -5.20
CA THR A 320 -4.85 7.70 -4.07
C THR A 320 -5.93 6.66 -3.83
N ALA A 321 -5.92 6.09 -2.63
CA ALA A 321 -6.90 5.12 -2.18
C ALA A 321 -7.90 5.81 -1.24
N THR A 322 -9.17 5.85 -1.63
CA THR A 322 -10.27 6.40 -0.82
C THR A 322 -10.99 5.23 -0.16
N VAL A 323 -10.79 5.07 1.15
CA VAL A 323 -11.40 4.04 1.97
C VAL A 323 -12.73 4.53 2.50
N GLN A 324 -13.79 3.71 2.39
CA GLN A 324 -15.07 3.96 3.06
C GLN A 324 -14.98 3.43 4.49
N ALA A 325 -14.66 4.33 5.43
CA ALA A 325 -14.24 3.99 6.80
C ALA A 325 -15.38 3.98 7.83
N GLY A 326 -16.61 3.90 7.38
CA GLY A 326 -17.81 3.83 8.24
C GLY A 326 -18.88 4.82 7.85
N LYS A 327 -20.00 4.75 8.58
CA LYS A 327 -21.15 5.63 8.40
C LYS A 327 -21.46 6.29 9.73
N ILE A 328 -21.76 7.57 9.71
CA ILE A 328 -22.30 8.32 10.85
C ILE A 328 -23.80 8.43 10.59
N GLU A 329 -24.59 7.60 11.26
CA GLU A 329 -26.04 7.60 11.11
C GLU A 329 -26.66 8.74 11.91
N ASN A 330 -27.78 9.27 11.43
CA ASN A 330 -28.50 10.38 12.06
C ASN A 330 -27.65 11.62 12.29
N ALA A 331 -26.65 11.88 11.45
CA ALA A 331 -25.86 13.09 11.51
C ALA A 331 -26.69 14.30 11.09
N ILE A 332 -26.62 15.39 11.84
CA ILE A 332 -27.08 16.70 11.40
C ILE A 332 -25.97 17.27 10.52
N ALA A 333 -26.21 17.43 9.24
CA ALA A 333 -25.22 17.96 8.31
C ALA A 333 -25.77 19.16 7.54
N VAL A 334 -24.88 20.12 7.30
CA VAL A 334 -25.15 21.29 6.47
C VAL A 334 -24.10 21.40 5.38
N PRO A 335 -24.41 22.00 4.21
CA PRO A 335 -23.40 22.30 3.20
C PRO A 335 -22.27 23.16 3.80
N ASP A 336 -21.04 22.94 3.36
CA ASP A 336 -19.87 23.71 3.84
C ASP A 336 -20.04 25.21 3.58
N SER A 337 -20.79 25.59 2.52
CA SER A 337 -21.16 26.98 2.19
C SER A 337 -22.06 27.67 3.24
N ALA A 338 -22.74 26.87 4.08
CA ALA A 338 -23.59 27.40 5.16
C ALA A 338 -22.77 27.88 6.36
N ILE A 339 -21.54 27.40 6.50
CA ILE A 339 -20.72 27.60 7.68
C ILE A 339 -19.85 28.85 7.49
N LEU A 340 -20.03 29.82 8.35
CA LEU A 340 -19.24 31.05 8.40
C LEU A 340 -18.40 31.08 9.69
N ARG A 341 -17.41 31.96 9.71
CA ARG A 341 -16.59 32.19 10.90
C ARG A 341 -16.62 33.68 11.26
N ASP A 342 -16.70 33.95 12.54
CA ASP A 342 -16.64 35.31 13.05
C ASP A 342 -15.20 35.84 13.18
N SER A 343 -15.03 37.04 13.73
CA SER A 343 -13.71 37.66 13.97
C SER A 343 -12.84 36.89 14.96
N GLU A 344 -13.45 36.06 15.81
CA GLU A 344 -12.76 35.19 16.79
C GLU A 344 -12.56 33.76 16.27
N ASN A 345 -12.81 33.56 14.95
CA ASN A 345 -12.73 32.28 14.27
C ASN A 345 -13.72 31.22 14.79
N GLN A 346 -14.82 31.65 15.47
CA GLN A 346 -15.85 30.72 15.91
C GLN A 346 -16.82 30.43 14.77
N PRO A 347 -17.16 29.13 14.56
CA PRO A 347 -18.10 28.76 13.50
C PRO A 347 -19.55 29.10 13.88
N PHE A 348 -20.27 29.64 12.92
CA PHE A 348 -21.70 29.91 13.04
C PHE A 348 -22.43 29.69 11.72
N VAL A 349 -23.75 29.56 11.80
CA VAL A 349 -24.64 29.50 10.65
C VAL A 349 -25.75 30.58 10.83
N TYR A 350 -26.38 30.95 9.74
CA TYR A 350 -27.62 31.76 9.81
C TYR A 350 -28.82 30.82 9.85
N GLY A 351 -29.48 30.74 11.01
CA GLY A 351 -30.72 29.98 11.20
C GLY A 351 -31.95 30.89 11.09
N GLU A 352 -33.03 30.42 10.50
CA GLU A 352 -34.31 31.12 10.42
C GLU A 352 -34.96 31.15 11.82
N VAL A 353 -35.26 32.31 12.30
CA VAL A 353 -35.96 32.55 13.58
C VAL A 353 -37.44 32.84 13.35
N SER A 354 -37.77 33.56 12.29
CA SER A 354 -39.10 33.83 11.82
C SER A 354 -39.10 33.90 10.28
N PRO A 355 -40.22 33.84 9.58
CA PRO A 355 -40.25 33.90 8.13
C PRO A 355 -39.42 35.05 7.58
N ASN A 356 -38.39 34.75 6.78
CA ASN A 356 -37.43 35.70 6.21
C ASN A 356 -36.54 36.46 7.21
N GLN A 357 -36.53 36.04 8.48
CA GLN A 357 -35.65 36.61 9.51
C GLN A 357 -34.64 35.56 9.97
N PHE A 358 -33.38 35.85 9.79
CA PHE A 358 -32.28 34.96 10.11
C PHE A 358 -31.43 35.55 11.23
N GLY A 359 -31.04 34.70 12.17
CA GLY A 359 -30.15 35.03 13.26
C GLY A 359 -28.87 34.21 13.22
N ARG A 360 -27.79 34.81 13.71
CA ARG A 360 -26.53 34.07 13.92
C ARG A 360 -26.74 32.99 14.99
N ARG A 361 -26.34 31.78 14.70
CA ARG A 361 -26.39 30.67 15.65
C ARG A 361 -25.01 30.00 15.68
N SER A 362 -24.33 30.05 16.80
CA SER A 362 -23.06 29.39 17.01
C SER A 362 -23.24 27.86 16.93
N VAL A 363 -22.34 27.20 16.26
CA VAL A 363 -22.39 25.75 16.04
C VAL A 363 -21.07 25.09 16.40
N THR A 364 -21.14 23.83 16.81
CA THR A 364 -19.95 23.01 16.98
C THR A 364 -19.83 22.08 15.78
N LEU A 365 -18.71 22.17 15.09
CA LEU A 365 -18.47 21.36 13.90
C LEU A 365 -17.98 19.96 14.29
N GLY A 366 -18.43 18.97 13.54
CA GLY A 366 -17.93 17.62 13.53
C GLY A 366 -17.08 17.36 12.29
N GLU A 367 -17.30 16.20 11.65
CA GLU A 367 -16.57 15.79 10.46
C GLU A 367 -17.14 16.45 9.20
N SER A 368 -16.25 16.86 8.30
CA SER A 368 -16.61 17.36 6.98
C SER A 368 -16.33 16.27 5.94
N GLN A 369 -17.36 15.94 5.14
CA GLN A 369 -17.31 14.89 4.13
C GLN A 369 -18.14 15.30 2.90
N GLN A 370 -17.56 15.18 1.72
CA GLN A 370 -18.26 15.39 0.43
C GLN A 370 -18.97 16.75 0.30
N GLY A 371 -18.40 17.81 0.86
CA GLY A 371 -19.00 19.17 0.80
C GLY A 371 -20.11 19.41 1.83
N GLN A 372 -20.27 18.49 2.78
CA GLN A 372 -21.15 18.63 3.93
C GLN A 372 -20.37 18.49 5.23
N THR A 373 -20.68 19.34 6.19
CA THR A 373 -20.08 19.28 7.53
C THR A 373 -21.13 18.91 8.56
N GLN A 374 -20.77 17.93 9.40
CA GLN A 374 -21.56 17.53 10.55
C GLN A 374 -21.59 18.66 11.58
N ILE A 375 -22.77 18.93 12.13
CA ILE A 375 -22.97 19.79 13.27
C ILE A 375 -23.26 18.91 14.49
N THR A 376 -22.40 19.00 15.50
CA THR A 376 -22.53 18.19 16.74
C THR A 376 -23.34 18.92 17.82
N ALA A 377 -23.41 20.24 17.76
CA ALA A 377 -24.23 21.07 18.65
C ALA A 377 -24.62 22.39 17.97
N GLY A 378 -25.76 22.95 18.36
CA GLY A 378 -26.24 24.24 17.89
C GLY A 378 -27.39 24.19 16.89
N LEU A 379 -27.69 23.03 16.29
CA LEU A 379 -28.82 22.81 15.38
C LEU A 379 -29.65 21.61 15.80
N GLN A 380 -30.93 21.64 15.45
CA GLN A 380 -31.86 20.53 15.64
C GLN A 380 -32.47 20.09 14.30
N PRO A 381 -32.92 18.85 14.20
CA PRO A 381 -33.69 18.38 13.04
C PRO A 381 -34.95 19.27 12.82
N GLY A 382 -35.13 19.75 11.60
CA GLY A 382 -36.23 20.68 11.26
C GLY A 382 -35.82 22.15 11.22
N ASP A 383 -34.67 22.53 11.78
CA ASP A 383 -34.14 23.89 11.66
C ASP A 383 -33.93 24.25 10.18
N ARG A 384 -34.23 25.51 9.85
CA ARG A 384 -34.00 26.07 8.52
C ARG A 384 -32.77 26.96 8.57
N VAL A 385 -31.77 26.65 7.78
CA VAL A 385 -30.49 27.37 7.74
C VAL A 385 -30.21 27.83 6.31
N ILE A 386 -29.44 28.90 6.20
CA ILE A 386 -28.95 29.35 4.90
C ILE A 386 -27.79 28.50 4.48
N GLY A 387 -27.91 27.82 3.32
CA GLY A 387 -26.88 27.10 2.64
C GLY A 387 -26.02 28.01 1.76
N ASP A 388 -26.31 28.00 0.46
CA ASP A 388 -25.63 28.92 -0.45
C ASP A 388 -26.13 30.36 -0.26
N GLY A 389 -25.22 31.32 -0.39
CA GLY A 389 -25.50 32.74 -0.19
C GLY A 389 -25.30 33.25 1.25
N SER A 390 -24.86 32.39 2.18
CA SER A 390 -24.57 32.80 3.57
C SER A 390 -23.51 33.91 3.66
N LEU A 391 -22.50 33.88 2.80
CA LEU A 391 -21.45 34.88 2.69
C LEU A 391 -22.02 36.26 2.23
N PHE A 392 -23.01 36.25 1.32
CA PHE A 392 -23.69 37.45 0.87
C PHE A 392 -24.36 38.18 2.03
N LEU A 393 -24.99 37.43 2.94
CA LEU A 393 -25.61 37.99 4.14
C LEU A 393 -24.59 38.58 5.10
N GLN A 394 -23.46 37.98 5.27
CA GLN A 394 -22.38 38.52 6.10
C GLN A 394 -21.92 39.90 5.57
N PHE A 395 -21.77 40.04 4.24
CA PHE A 395 -21.41 41.30 3.62
C PHE A 395 -22.54 42.34 3.73
N ALA A 396 -23.79 41.96 3.47
CA ALA A 396 -24.94 42.85 3.58
C ALA A 396 -25.12 43.40 5.01
N ASN A 397 -24.89 42.55 6.01
CA ASN A 397 -24.90 42.95 7.43
C ASN A 397 -23.75 43.92 7.78
N SER A 398 -22.57 43.75 7.15
CA SER A 398 -21.41 44.64 7.38
C SER A 398 -21.61 46.05 6.77
N LEU A 399 -22.46 46.18 5.75
CA LEU A 399 -22.77 47.45 5.09
C LEU A 399 -23.89 48.23 5.79
N GLN A 400 -24.66 47.59 6.68
CA GLN A 400 -25.74 48.23 7.47
C GLN A 400 -25.27 48.74 8.84
N ARG A 401 -24.02 48.48 9.18
CA ARG A 401 -23.31 49.02 10.35
C ARG A 401 -22.54 50.29 9.94
#